data_84f939ca847460e1383e9678e7a12f50
#
_entry.id   84f939ca847460e1383e9678e7a12f50
#
_cell.length_a   1.000
_cell.length_b   1.000
_cell.length_c   1.000
_cell.angle_alpha   90.00
_cell.angle_beta   90.00
_cell.angle_gamma   90.00
#
_symmetry.space_group_name_H-M   'P 1'
#
loop_
_entity.id
_entity.type
_entity.pdbx_description
1 polymer ?
#
loop_
_entity_poly.entity_id
_entity_poly.type
_entity_poly.pdbx_seq_one_letter_code
_entity_poly.pdbx_strand_id
1 'polypeptide(L)'
;QSGSSASGSQTGSSTSDTSWEYSGGAYRMPDGSAITNVIARGIDVSRWQGDIDWSQVAADDVSFVMLGTRSRGAVDPYFHQNIQAAHAAGVKVGVYIYSLATTTDMAVQEADFVLDLIKDYPVSYPVAFDMEDDAQGVLSKDELAAIANAFCQRISDAGYYPIIYANENWLNNKLDMSKMDYPVWVARYSARPSYSNPVMWQATNTGSINGISGNVDIDFQFSDFTSVIPANTWRTIGGNTYYYQNYAMQKDAW
;
A
#
# COMPACT_ATOMS: atom_id res chain seq x y z
N GLN A 1 -31.22 52.79 -32.72
CA GLN A 1 -29.84 52.90 -32.26
C GLN A 1 -29.37 51.55 -31.73
N SER A 2 -28.41 51.02 -32.42
CA SER A 2 -27.79 49.71 -32.25
C SER A 2 -26.91 49.68 -31.01
N GLY A 3 -27.13 48.67 -30.17
CA GLY A 3 -26.23 48.30 -29.10
C GLY A 3 -25.72 46.89 -29.33
N SER A 4 -24.50 46.78 -29.81
CA SER A 4 -23.75 45.53 -30.02
C SER A 4 -23.28 45.04 -28.66
N SER A 5 -23.74 43.87 -28.21
CA SER A 5 -23.21 43.15 -27.09
C SER A 5 -22.21 42.08 -27.56
N ALA A 6 -20.95 42.34 -27.34
CA ALA A 6 -19.85 41.39 -27.58
C ALA A 6 -19.96 40.25 -26.56
N SER A 7 -20.22 39.05 -27.04
CA SER A 7 -20.10 37.80 -26.29
C SER A 7 -18.64 37.45 -26.20
N GLY A 8 -18.06 37.66 -24.99
CA GLY A 8 -16.73 37.18 -24.66
C GLY A 8 -16.78 35.66 -24.40
N SER A 9 -16.31 34.88 -25.35
CA SER A 9 -16.01 33.48 -25.17
C SER A 9 -14.83 33.34 -24.22
N GLN A 10 -15.11 32.99 -22.97
CA GLN A 10 -14.07 32.49 -22.07
C GLN A 10 -13.74 31.05 -22.49
N THR A 11 -12.66 30.90 -23.23
CA THR A 11 -12.00 29.59 -23.34
C THR A 11 -11.37 29.28 -22.00
N GLY A 12 -12.10 28.56 -21.15
CA GLY A 12 -11.56 27.92 -19.98
C GLY A 12 -10.57 26.84 -20.45
N SER A 13 -9.28 27.15 -20.40
CA SER A 13 -8.25 26.12 -20.46
C SER A 13 -8.39 25.28 -19.21
N SER A 14 -9.02 24.12 -19.32
CA SER A 14 -8.88 23.07 -18.31
C SER A 14 -7.42 22.59 -18.40
N THR A 15 -6.56 23.16 -17.57
CA THR A 15 -5.30 22.49 -17.24
C THR A 15 -5.70 21.20 -16.56
N SER A 16 -5.53 20.06 -17.24
CA SER A 16 -5.62 18.75 -16.61
C SER A 16 -4.69 18.78 -15.39
N ASP A 17 -5.24 18.45 -14.23
CA ASP A 17 -4.43 18.32 -13.03
C ASP A 17 -3.47 17.14 -13.26
N THR A 18 -2.19 17.43 -13.47
CA THR A 18 -1.13 16.43 -13.69
C THR A 18 -0.39 16.09 -12.40
N SER A 19 -1.00 16.42 -11.26
CA SER A 19 -0.47 16.06 -9.94
C SER A 19 -0.34 14.54 -9.84
N TRP A 20 0.78 14.11 -9.24
CA TRP A 20 1.12 12.71 -9.04
C TRP A 20 1.43 11.89 -10.30
N GLU A 21 1.47 12.54 -11.47
CA GLU A 21 1.82 11.92 -12.74
C GLU A 21 3.30 12.09 -13.09
N TYR A 22 3.81 11.21 -13.96
CA TYR A 22 5.16 11.33 -14.50
C TYR A 22 5.20 12.34 -15.63
N SER A 23 5.92 13.43 -15.46
CA SER A 23 6.10 14.45 -16.48
C SER A 23 7.46 15.15 -16.37
N GLY A 24 8.07 15.42 -17.52
CA GLY A 24 9.37 16.10 -17.56
C GLY A 24 10.48 15.39 -16.80
N GLY A 25 10.47 14.02 -16.80
CA GLY A 25 11.51 13.21 -16.18
C GLY A 25 11.32 12.89 -14.70
N ALA A 26 10.17 13.26 -14.10
CA ALA A 26 9.86 12.93 -12.68
C ALA A 26 8.36 12.93 -12.42
N TYR A 27 7.94 12.25 -11.34
CA TYR A 27 6.62 12.45 -10.76
C TYR A 27 6.51 13.84 -10.11
N ARG A 28 5.32 14.43 -10.14
CA ARG A 28 5.10 15.80 -9.70
C ARG A 28 4.14 15.89 -8.53
N MET A 29 4.49 16.77 -7.58
CA MET A 29 3.57 17.24 -6.55
C MET A 29 2.52 18.20 -7.14
N PRO A 30 1.41 18.48 -6.42
CA PRO A 30 0.43 19.50 -6.85
C PRO A 30 1.02 20.90 -7.08
N ASP A 31 2.10 21.24 -6.40
CA ASP A 31 2.84 22.51 -6.60
C ASP A 31 3.81 22.48 -7.80
N GLY A 32 3.83 21.38 -8.56
CA GLY A 32 4.71 21.15 -9.70
C GLY A 32 6.13 20.70 -9.34
N SER A 33 6.49 20.63 -8.06
CA SER A 33 7.83 20.18 -7.64
C SER A 33 8.05 18.70 -7.91
N ALA A 34 9.26 18.32 -8.34
CA ALA A 34 9.59 16.94 -8.67
C ALA A 34 9.72 16.06 -7.42
N ILE A 35 9.14 14.87 -7.42
CA ILE A 35 9.38 13.84 -6.43
C ILE A 35 10.63 13.05 -6.86
N THR A 36 11.68 13.10 -6.05
CA THR A 36 12.97 12.50 -6.36
C THR A 36 13.09 11.07 -5.84
N ASN A 37 13.95 10.27 -6.48
CA ASN A 37 14.26 8.89 -6.09
C ASN A 37 13.08 7.92 -6.10
N VAL A 38 12.03 8.22 -6.85
CA VAL A 38 10.90 7.31 -7.04
C VAL A 38 11.32 6.15 -7.95
N ILE A 39 11.11 4.94 -7.48
CA ILE A 39 11.34 3.70 -8.24
C ILE A 39 10.07 3.33 -9.02
N ALA A 40 8.90 3.46 -8.38
CA ALA A 40 7.61 3.12 -8.97
C ALA A 40 6.47 3.92 -8.34
N ARG A 41 5.41 4.15 -9.13
CA ARG A 41 4.11 4.63 -8.67
C ARG A 41 3.18 3.44 -8.48
N GLY A 42 2.44 3.45 -7.41
CA GLY A 42 1.42 2.47 -7.07
C GLY A 42 0.20 3.10 -6.45
N ILE A 43 -0.68 2.24 -5.99
CA ILE A 43 -1.93 2.59 -5.31
C ILE A 43 -2.14 1.66 -4.13
N ASP A 44 -2.96 2.07 -3.18
CA ASP A 44 -3.57 1.13 -2.26
C ASP A 44 -5.10 1.15 -2.37
N VAL A 45 -5.69 -0.03 -2.29
CA VAL A 45 -7.13 -0.21 -2.51
C VAL A 45 -7.72 -1.24 -1.56
N SER A 46 -9.00 -1.08 -1.31
CA SER A 46 -9.83 -2.01 -0.54
C SER A 46 -11.24 -2.04 -1.11
N ARG A 47 -12.20 -2.53 -0.36
CA ARG A 47 -13.63 -2.49 -0.74
C ARG A 47 -14.14 -1.10 -1.13
N TRP A 48 -13.45 -0.05 -0.72
CA TRP A 48 -13.90 1.32 -0.96
C TRP A 48 -13.84 1.73 -2.43
N GLN A 49 -12.95 1.13 -3.21
CA GLN A 49 -12.80 1.38 -4.64
C GLN A 49 -13.79 0.56 -5.48
N GLY A 50 -14.47 -0.46 -4.89
CA GLY A 50 -15.46 -1.28 -5.59
C GLY A 50 -14.82 -2.10 -6.72
N ASP A 51 -15.53 -2.20 -7.85
CA ASP A 51 -15.05 -2.88 -9.04
C ASP A 51 -13.97 -2.06 -9.76
N ILE A 52 -12.85 -2.69 -10.08
CA ILE A 52 -11.68 -2.07 -10.67
C ILE A 52 -11.37 -2.73 -12.02
N ASP A 53 -11.17 -1.92 -13.06
CA ASP A 53 -10.60 -2.37 -14.33
C ASP A 53 -9.07 -2.34 -14.28
N TRP A 54 -8.48 -3.46 -13.90
CA TRP A 54 -7.04 -3.58 -13.72
C TRP A 54 -6.24 -3.43 -15.01
N SER A 55 -6.85 -3.62 -16.18
CA SER A 55 -6.18 -3.37 -17.47
C SER A 55 -5.96 -1.87 -17.69
N GLN A 56 -6.93 -1.06 -17.32
CA GLN A 56 -6.80 0.41 -17.37
C GLN A 56 -5.86 0.91 -16.27
N VAL A 57 -5.92 0.34 -15.06
CA VAL A 57 -5.00 0.68 -13.97
C VAL A 57 -3.54 0.44 -14.37
N ALA A 58 -3.24 -0.74 -14.93
CA ALA A 58 -1.89 -1.06 -15.41
C ALA A 58 -1.41 -0.13 -16.54
N ALA A 59 -2.33 0.32 -17.40
CA ALA A 59 -2.04 1.27 -18.49
C ALA A 59 -1.83 2.70 -17.99
N ASP A 60 -2.24 3.03 -16.76
CA ASP A 60 -2.12 4.35 -16.13
C ASP A 60 -0.88 4.45 -15.23
N ASP A 61 0.24 3.86 -15.65
CA ASP A 61 1.53 3.92 -14.95
C ASP A 61 1.46 3.49 -13.46
N VAL A 62 0.63 2.49 -13.17
CA VAL A 62 0.55 1.84 -11.86
C VAL A 62 1.34 0.53 -11.90
N SER A 63 2.47 0.49 -11.22
CA SER A 63 3.38 -0.66 -11.21
C SER A 63 3.09 -1.65 -10.08
N PHE A 64 2.48 -1.19 -9.00
CA PHE A 64 2.16 -2.03 -7.84
C PHE A 64 0.88 -1.58 -7.14
N VAL A 65 0.33 -2.49 -6.36
CA VAL A 65 -0.82 -2.24 -5.49
C VAL A 65 -0.58 -2.84 -4.11
N MET A 66 -1.01 -2.13 -3.07
CA MET A 66 -1.19 -2.66 -1.73
C MET A 66 -2.68 -2.95 -1.51
N LEU A 67 -3.04 -4.22 -1.32
CA LEU A 67 -4.44 -4.65 -1.17
C LEU A 67 -4.83 -4.78 0.30
N GLY A 68 -5.92 -4.13 0.68
CA GLY A 68 -6.52 -4.32 2.00
C GLY A 68 -7.04 -5.75 2.18
N THR A 69 -6.62 -6.41 3.26
CA THR A 69 -6.96 -7.81 3.52
C THR A 69 -8.27 -7.98 4.28
N ARG A 70 -8.63 -6.99 5.12
CA ARG A 70 -9.76 -7.09 6.07
C ARG A 70 -10.72 -5.92 5.96
N SER A 71 -12.00 -6.23 6.08
CA SER A 71 -13.08 -5.26 6.21
C SER A 71 -14.07 -5.73 7.27
N ARG A 72 -14.33 -4.91 8.29
CA ARG A 72 -15.31 -5.18 9.35
C ARG A 72 -15.14 -6.56 10.02
N GLY A 73 -13.89 -6.97 10.26
CA GLY A 73 -13.58 -8.24 10.94
C GLY A 73 -13.62 -9.48 10.03
N ALA A 74 -13.90 -9.32 8.74
CA ALA A 74 -13.88 -10.41 7.75
C ALA A 74 -12.89 -10.09 6.61
N VAL A 75 -12.65 -11.03 5.73
CA VAL A 75 -11.89 -10.79 4.48
C VAL A 75 -12.56 -9.67 3.70
N ASP A 76 -11.77 -8.78 3.12
CA ASP A 76 -12.28 -7.73 2.24
C ASP A 76 -13.03 -8.38 1.05
N PRO A 77 -14.27 -7.97 0.76
CA PRO A 77 -15.10 -8.65 -0.24
C PRO A 77 -14.52 -8.61 -1.65
N TYR A 78 -13.65 -7.64 -1.96
CA TYR A 78 -13.00 -7.54 -3.27
C TYR A 78 -11.59 -8.13 -3.29
N PHE A 79 -11.06 -8.62 -2.14
CA PHE A 79 -9.67 -9.08 -2.05
C PHE A 79 -9.32 -10.13 -3.10
N HIS A 80 -10.08 -11.22 -3.17
CA HIS A 80 -9.80 -12.33 -4.08
C HIS A 80 -9.91 -11.94 -5.55
N GLN A 81 -10.88 -11.10 -5.90
CA GLN A 81 -11.05 -10.56 -7.23
C GLN A 81 -9.88 -9.66 -7.60
N ASN A 82 -9.51 -8.72 -6.71
CA ASN A 82 -8.47 -7.75 -6.97
C ASN A 82 -7.09 -8.39 -7.08
N ILE A 83 -6.72 -9.31 -6.18
CA ILE A 83 -5.39 -9.94 -6.24
C ILE A 83 -5.19 -10.75 -7.52
N GLN A 84 -6.21 -11.46 -7.98
CA GLN A 84 -6.16 -12.23 -9.22
C GLN A 84 -6.09 -11.31 -10.46
N ALA A 85 -6.93 -10.27 -10.50
CA ALA A 85 -7.02 -9.37 -11.63
C ALA A 85 -5.79 -8.44 -11.74
N ALA A 86 -5.28 -7.91 -10.62
CA ALA A 86 -4.05 -7.13 -10.57
C ALA A 86 -2.86 -7.96 -11.09
N HIS A 87 -2.71 -9.18 -10.59
CA HIS A 87 -1.66 -10.08 -11.05
C HIS A 87 -1.78 -10.41 -12.54
N ALA A 88 -3.00 -10.70 -13.04
CA ALA A 88 -3.24 -10.96 -14.46
C ALA A 88 -2.91 -9.76 -15.36
N ALA A 89 -3.07 -8.53 -14.85
CA ALA A 89 -2.72 -7.28 -15.51
C ALA A 89 -1.21 -6.94 -15.41
N GLY A 90 -0.41 -7.74 -14.70
CA GLY A 90 1.02 -7.53 -14.51
C GLY A 90 1.36 -6.51 -13.41
N VAL A 91 0.38 -6.06 -12.62
CA VAL A 91 0.59 -5.20 -11.46
C VAL A 91 1.14 -6.04 -10.30
N LYS A 92 2.22 -5.60 -9.69
CA LYS A 92 2.83 -6.28 -8.55
C LYS A 92 1.99 -6.07 -7.30
N VAL A 93 1.91 -7.09 -6.44
CA VAL A 93 0.98 -7.09 -5.32
C VAL A 93 1.69 -7.23 -3.99
N GLY A 94 1.41 -6.29 -3.09
CA GLY A 94 1.56 -6.38 -1.64
C GLY A 94 0.21 -6.31 -0.96
N VAL A 95 0.20 -6.44 0.35
CA VAL A 95 -1.04 -6.41 1.13
C VAL A 95 -0.87 -5.59 2.40
N TYR A 96 -1.98 -5.09 2.95
CA TYR A 96 -1.99 -4.47 4.26
C TYR A 96 -3.16 -4.95 5.10
N ILE A 97 -3.01 -4.90 6.41
CA ILE A 97 -4.10 -5.10 7.35
C ILE A 97 -4.26 -3.86 8.22
N TYR A 98 -5.44 -3.22 8.17
CA TYR A 98 -5.83 -2.22 9.16
C TYR A 98 -5.93 -2.90 10.52
N SER A 99 -4.97 -2.63 11.40
CA SER A 99 -4.83 -3.34 12.67
C SER A 99 -5.83 -2.84 13.72
N LEU A 100 -6.49 -3.77 14.36
CA LEU A 100 -7.31 -3.54 15.56
C LEU A 100 -6.64 -4.15 16.80
N ALA A 101 -5.40 -4.64 16.68
CA ALA A 101 -4.72 -5.32 17.76
C ALA A 101 -4.33 -4.35 18.87
N THR A 102 -4.79 -4.64 20.09
CA THR A 102 -4.40 -3.94 21.32
C THR A 102 -3.52 -4.80 22.24
N THR A 103 -3.19 -6.01 21.80
CA THR A 103 -2.27 -6.93 22.48
C THR A 103 -1.38 -7.64 21.46
N THR A 104 -0.26 -8.19 21.90
CA THR A 104 0.64 -8.99 21.06
C THR A 104 -0.03 -10.24 20.51
N ASP A 105 -0.88 -10.90 21.29
CA ASP A 105 -1.62 -12.08 20.84
C ASP A 105 -2.61 -11.75 19.73
N MET A 106 -3.28 -10.61 19.80
CA MET A 106 -4.14 -10.12 18.71
C MET A 106 -3.32 -9.83 17.45
N ALA A 107 -2.14 -9.22 17.60
CA ALA A 107 -1.25 -8.94 16.47
C ALA A 107 -0.77 -10.22 15.76
N VAL A 108 -0.44 -11.27 16.54
CA VAL A 108 -0.11 -12.59 15.98
C VAL A 108 -1.31 -13.22 15.25
N GLN A 109 -2.52 -13.11 15.81
CA GLN A 109 -3.74 -13.59 15.15
C GLN A 109 -4.03 -12.82 13.85
N GLU A 110 -3.79 -11.50 13.80
CA GLU A 110 -3.89 -10.71 12.57
C GLU A 110 -2.84 -11.13 11.54
N ALA A 111 -1.61 -11.43 11.96
CA ALA A 111 -0.58 -11.97 11.08
C ALA A 111 -0.96 -13.34 10.52
N ASP A 112 -1.46 -14.26 11.36
CA ASP A 112 -1.91 -15.57 10.92
C ASP A 112 -3.10 -15.48 9.94
N PHE A 113 -4.03 -14.57 10.18
CA PHE A 113 -5.12 -14.27 9.25
C PHE A 113 -4.60 -13.82 7.88
N VAL A 114 -3.65 -12.89 7.85
CA VAL A 114 -3.04 -12.44 6.59
C VAL A 114 -2.31 -13.57 5.89
N LEU A 115 -1.48 -14.33 6.61
CA LEU A 115 -0.72 -15.43 6.06
C LEU A 115 -1.60 -16.53 5.45
N ASP A 116 -2.70 -16.89 6.13
CA ASP A 116 -3.63 -17.88 5.60
C ASP A 116 -4.36 -17.37 4.35
N LEU A 117 -4.69 -16.09 4.30
CA LEU A 117 -5.36 -15.46 3.17
C LEU A 117 -4.47 -15.40 1.91
N ILE A 118 -3.18 -15.06 2.09
CA ILE A 118 -2.29 -14.80 0.95
C ILE A 118 -1.49 -16.02 0.48
N LYS A 119 -1.50 -17.13 1.22
CA LYS A 119 -0.62 -18.30 0.94
C LYS A 119 -0.73 -18.86 -0.48
N ASP A 120 -1.91 -18.77 -1.07
CA ASP A 120 -2.19 -19.31 -2.42
C ASP A 120 -1.95 -18.30 -3.55
N TYR A 121 -1.52 -17.08 -3.22
CA TYR A 121 -1.33 -16.00 -4.19
C TYR A 121 0.13 -15.58 -4.31
N PRO A 122 0.57 -15.10 -5.49
CA PRO A 122 1.89 -14.50 -5.64
C PRO A 122 1.90 -13.11 -5.01
N VAL A 123 2.65 -12.96 -3.92
CA VAL A 123 2.88 -11.68 -3.23
C VAL A 123 4.33 -11.30 -3.39
N SER A 124 4.58 -10.27 -4.20
CA SER A 124 5.92 -9.80 -4.59
C SER A 124 6.31 -8.47 -3.93
N TYR A 125 5.39 -7.90 -3.16
CA TYR A 125 5.56 -6.67 -2.39
C TYR A 125 5.35 -6.93 -0.90
N PRO A 126 5.61 -5.95 -0.02
CA PRO A 126 5.53 -6.13 1.43
C PRO A 126 4.15 -6.52 1.95
N VAL A 127 4.15 -7.04 3.17
CA VAL A 127 2.98 -7.17 4.04
C VAL A 127 3.02 -6.05 5.06
N ALA A 128 2.09 -5.10 4.97
CA ALA A 128 2.07 -3.92 5.82
C ALA A 128 1.15 -4.09 7.04
N PHE A 129 1.66 -3.70 8.20
CA PHE A 129 0.91 -3.55 9.43
C PHE A 129 0.49 -2.11 9.59
N ASP A 130 -0.79 -1.83 9.40
CA ASP A 130 -1.36 -0.49 9.41
C ASP A 130 -1.79 -0.11 10.82
N MET A 131 -1.09 0.88 11.41
CA MET A 131 -1.23 1.31 12.79
C MET A 131 -1.79 2.74 12.86
N GLU A 132 -3.09 2.86 12.99
CA GLU A 132 -3.75 4.16 13.09
C GLU A 132 -5.10 4.12 13.84
N ASP A 133 -5.49 2.96 14.36
CA ASP A 133 -6.78 2.81 15.04
C ASP A 133 -6.81 3.54 16.39
N ASP A 134 -7.94 4.19 16.69
CA ASP A 134 -8.13 4.96 17.93
C ASP A 134 -7.94 4.10 19.18
N ALA A 135 -8.29 2.81 19.15
CA ALA A 135 -8.08 1.90 20.28
C ALA A 135 -6.60 1.64 20.55
N GLN A 136 -5.76 1.68 19.51
CA GLN A 136 -4.30 1.65 19.68
C GLN A 136 -3.76 2.99 20.18
N GLY A 137 -4.39 4.10 19.78
CA GLY A 137 -3.95 5.47 20.10
C GLY A 137 -3.91 5.81 21.59
N VAL A 138 -4.51 4.98 22.46
CA VAL A 138 -4.48 5.15 23.93
C VAL A 138 -3.39 4.32 24.61
N LEU A 139 -2.72 3.43 23.86
CA LEU A 139 -1.65 2.58 24.38
C LEU A 139 -0.32 3.37 24.51
N SER A 140 0.54 2.86 25.36
CA SER A 140 1.91 3.39 25.49
C SER A 140 2.75 3.03 24.25
N LYS A 141 3.83 3.79 24.04
CA LYS A 141 4.79 3.52 22.97
C LYS A 141 5.42 2.12 23.07
N ASP A 142 5.59 1.61 24.28
CA ASP A 142 6.15 0.28 24.53
C ASP A 142 5.16 -0.83 24.13
N GLU A 143 3.88 -0.66 24.45
CA GLU A 143 2.83 -1.58 24.03
C GLU A 143 2.67 -1.58 22.52
N LEU A 144 2.64 -0.41 21.88
CA LEU A 144 2.55 -0.29 20.43
C LEU A 144 3.75 -0.95 19.73
N ALA A 145 4.96 -0.76 20.26
CA ALA A 145 6.15 -1.41 19.72
C ALA A 145 6.11 -2.94 19.88
N ALA A 146 5.65 -3.44 21.03
CA ALA A 146 5.51 -4.88 21.25
C ALA A 146 4.47 -5.50 20.29
N ILE A 147 3.35 -4.82 20.05
CA ILE A 147 2.28 -5.23 19.11
C ILE A 147 2.83 -5.28 17.67
N ALA A 148 3.49 -4.21 17.22
CA ALA A 148 4.07 -4.14 15.88
C ALA A 148 5.13 -5.21 15.67
N ASN A 149 6.04 -5.39 16.66
CA ASN A 149 7.08 -6.41 16.60
C ASN A 149 6.48 -7.83 16.54
N ALA A 150 5.42 -8.12 17.29
CA ALA A 150 4.76 -9.43 17.27
C ALA A 150 4.17 -9.76 15.89
N PHE A 151 3.48 -8.81 15.27
CA PHE A 151 2.97 -8.99 13.90
C PHE A 151 4.12 -9.18 12.90
N CYS A 152 5.05 -8.23 12.87
CA CYS A 152 6.12 -8.22 11.87
C CYS A 152 7.04 -9.44 12.00
N GLN A 153 7.36 -9.88 13.22
CA GLN A 153 8.14 -11.09 13.43
C GLN A 153 7.40 -12.32 12.90
N ARG A 154 6.09 -12.43 13.15
CA ARG A 154 5.28 -13.55 12.67
C ARG A 154 5.22 -13.61 11.13
N ILE A 155 5.13 -12.45 10.46
CA ILE A 155 5.20 -12.33 8.99
C ILE A 155 6.58 -12.73 8.47
N SER A 156 7.65 -12.26 9.11
CA SER A 156 9.03 -12.60 8.77
C SER A 156 9.33 -14.09 8.91
N ASP A 157 8.87 -14.71 10.00
CA ASP A 157 9.06 -16.14 10.27
C ASP A 157 8.39 -17.02 9.19
N ALA A 158 7.35 -16.51 8.56
CA ALA A 158 6.70 -17.17 7.42
C ALA A 158 7.40 -16.91 6.08
N GLY A 159 8.45 -16.09 6.04
CA GLY A 159 9.22 -15.79 4.83
C GLY A 159 8.63 -14.68 3.96
N TYR A 160 7.79 -13.82 4.54
CA TYR A 160 7.33 -12.58 3.91
C TYR A 160 8.09 -11.37 4.45
N TYR A 161 7.98 -10.24 3.78
CA TYR A 161 8.66 -9.00 4.13
C TYR A 161 7.69 -8.01 4.79
N PRO A 162 7.77 -7.82 6.12
CA PRO A 162 6.88 -6.90 6.83
C PRO A 162 7.36 -5.46 6.72
N ILE A 163 6.40 -4.53 6.68
CA ILE A 163 6.63 -3.10 6.87
C ILE A 163 5.56 -2.53 7.80
N ILE A 164 5.84 -1.37 8.40
CA ILE A 164 4.88 -0.63 9.22
C ILE A 164 4.31 0.51 8.39
N TYR A 165 2.97 0.57 8.29
CA TYR A 165 2.29 1.77 7.80
C TYR A 165 1.77 2.58 8.98
N ALA A 166 2.00 3.87 8.91
CA ALA A 166 1.36 4.87 9.78
C ALA A 166 1.41 6.25 9.13
N ASN A 167 0.48 7.12 9.51
CA ASN A 167 0.59 8.52 9.15
C ASN A 167 1.71 9.22 9.94
N GLU A 168 2.19 10.34 9.41
CA GLU A 168 3.35 11.06 9.98
C GLU A 168 3.13 11.50 11.43
N ASN A 169 1.89 11.82 11.83
CA ASN A 169 1.58 12.18 13.21
C ASN A 169 1.80 10.98 14.17
N TRP A 170 1.39 9.79 13.76
CA TRP A 170 1.63 8.57 14.53
C TRP A 170 3.12 8.27 14.66
N LEU A 171 3.87 8.33 13.56
CA LEU A 171 5.31 8.11 13.55
C LEU A 171 6.06 9.07 14.47
N ASN A 172 5.65 10.33 14.53
CA ASN A 172 6.33 11.35 15.33
C ASN A 172 5.91 11.34 16.81
N ASN A 173 4.65 11.02 17.12
CA ASN A 173 4.08 11.26 18.43
C ASN A 173 3.64 9.99 19.18
N LYS A 174 3.20 8.96 18.47
CA LYS A 174 2.62 7.74 19.05
C LYS A 174 3.58 6.56 19.05
N LEU A 175 4.32 6.36 17.96
CA LEU A 175 5.24 5.25 17.81
C LEU A 175 6.64 5.60 18.34
N ASP A 176 7.39 4.60 18.74
CA ASP A 176 8.83 4.68 19.02
C ASP A 176 9.58 3.78 18.06
N MET A 177 9.95 4.36 16.91
CA MET A 177 10.62 3.62 15.83
C MET A 177 12.01 3.08 16.25
N SER A 178 12.60 3.58 17.34
CA SER A 178 13.85 3.01 17.88
C SER A 178 13.68 1.61 18.49
N LYS A 179 12.43 1.21 18.75
CA LYS A 179 12.05 -0.10 19.29
C LYS A 179 11.47 -1.05 18.24
N MET A 180 11.37 -0.59 17.00
CA MET A 180 10.80 -1.31 15.86
C MET A 180 11.77 -1.24 14.69
N ASP A 181 12.48 -2.32 14.41
CA ASP A 181 13.46 -2.36 13.31
C ASP A 181 12.83 -2.88 12.02
N TYR A 182 11.79 -2.17 11.58
CA TYR A 182 11.06 -2.48 10.35
C TYR A 182 10.95 -1.25 9.44
N PRO A 183 10.99 -1.44 8.11
CA PRO A 183 10.81 -0.35 7.16
C PRO A 183 9.44 0.30 7.28
N VAL A 184 9.34 1.57 6.86
CA VAL A 184 8.14 2.38 7.02
C VAL A 184 7.54 2.77 5.67
N TRP A 185 6.24 2.56 5.55
CA TRP A 185 5.36 3.18 4.58
C TRP A 185 4.62 4.32 5.28
N VAL A 186 5.02 5.57 4.96
CA VAL A 186 4.48 6.75 5.63
C VAL A 186 3.31 7.35 4.85
N ALA A 187 2.24 7.74 5.54
CA ALA A 187 1.19 8.57 4.96
C ALA A 187 1.41 10.05 5.32
N ARG A 188 1.48 10.88 4.28
CA ARG A 188 1.52 12.33 4.40
C ARG A 188 0.90 12.97 3.15
N TYR A 189 -0.29 13.52 3.29
CA TYR A 189 -1.03 14.06 2.14
C TYR A 189 -0.59 15.48 1.80
N SER A 190 -0.52 15.77 0.49
CA SER A 190 -0.25 17.07 -0.09
C SER A 190 1.09 17.73 0.29
N ALA A 191 1.94 17.03 1.02
CA ALA A 191 3.28 17.50 1.40
C ALA A 191 4.23 16.33 1.50
N ARG A 192 5.53 16.56 1.29
CA ARG A 192 6.55 15.52 1.49
C ARG A 192 6.59 15.11 2.95
N PRO A 193 6.78 13.83 3.25
CA PRO A 193 6.99 13.38 4.61
C PRO A 193 8.30 13.95 5.17
N SER A 194 8.29 14.31 6.45
CA SER A 194 9.50 14.65 7.19
C SER A 194 10.19 13.41 7.76
N TYR A 195 9.52 12.27 7.76
CA TYR A 195 10.12 10.98 8.16
C TYR A 195 11.28 10.63 7.23
N SER A 196 12.43 10.31 7.81
CA SER A 196 13.64 10.02 7.04
C SER A 196 13.63 8.59 6.50
N ASN A 197 13.96 8.44 5.22
CA ASN A 197 14.14 7.16 4.53
C ASN A 197 12.91 6.21 4.58
N PRO A 198 11.71 6.67 4.26
CA PRO A 198 10.59 5.76 4.09
C PRO A 198 10.84 4.86 2.89
N VAL A 199 10.39 3.60 2.95
CA VAL A 199 10.45 2.70 1.79
C VAL A 199 9.31 2.96 0.81
N MET A 200 8.18 3.48 1.32
CA MET A 200 7.02 3.92 0.55
C MET A 200 6.38 5.16 1.18
N TRP A 201 5.69 5.94 0.35
CA TRP A 201 4.95 7.12 0.77
C TRP A 201 3.57 7.15 0.12
N GLN A 202 2.51 7.16 0.94
CA GLN A 202 1.14 7.44 0.51
C GLN A 202 0.96 8.96 0.46
N ALA A 203 0.91 9.49 -0.74
CA ALA A 203 1.05 10.92 -1.02
C ALA A 203 -0.28 11.67 -1.06
N THR A 204 -1.37 10.98 -1.36
CA THR A 204 -2.73 11.52 -1.42
C THR A 204 -3.75 10.42 -1.24
N ASN A 205 -4.93 10.78 -0.73
CA ASN A 205 -6.13 9.93 -0.68
C ASN A 205 -7.24 10.43 -1.61
N THR A 206 -6.90 11.32 -2.53
CA THR A 206 -7.84 11.92 -3.50
C THR A 206 -7.31 11.83 -4.93
N GLY A 207 -6.45 10.83 -5.19
CA GLY A 207 -5.93 10.56 -6.51
C GLY A 207 -7.02 10.06 -7.47
N SER A 208 -6.70 10.12 -8.76
CA SER A 208 -7.56 9.60 -9.84
C SER A 208 -6.71 8.70 -10.71
N ILE A 209 -7.19 7.47 -10.95
CA ILE A 209 -6.51 6.46 -11.78
C ILE A 209 -7.55 5.88 -12.74
N ASN A 210 -7.17 5.74 -14.00
CA ASN A 210 -8.03 5.11 -15.01
C ASN A 210 -8.37 3.68 -14.58
N GLY A 211 -9.65 3.31 -14.68
CA GLY A 211 -10.13 2.00 -14.24
C GLY A 211 -10.66 1.95 -12.81
N ILE A 212 -10.54 3.05 -12.04
CA ILE A 212 -11.09 3.18 -10.68
C ILE A 212 -12.11 4.32 -10.67
N SER A 213 -13.29 4.06 -10.10
CA SER A 213 -14.33 5.06 -9.93
C SER A 213 -14.16 5.79 -8.60
N GLY A 214 -13.98 7.12 -8.64
CA GLY A 214 -13.79 7.94 -7.44
C GLY A 214 -12.33 8.06 -7.01
N ASN A 215 -12.13 8.40 -5.75
CA ASN A 215 -10.81 8.65 -5.19
C ASN A 215 -10.06 7.35 -4.91
N VAL A 216 -8.75 7.40 -5.09
CA VAL A 216 -7.81 6.33 -4.75
C VAL A 216 -6.55 6.92 -4.13
N ASP A 217 -5.95 6.15 -3.23
CA ASP A 217 -4.67 6.50 -2.63
C ASP A 217 -3.54 6.27 -3.64
N ILE A 218 -2.62 7.24 -3.76
CA ILE A 218 -1.44 7.15 -4.64
C ILE A 218 -0.19 7.02 -3.79
N ASP A 219 0.62 6.02 -4.15
CA ASP A 219 1.83 5.64 -3.45
C ASP A 219 3.06 5.79 -4.31
N PHE A 220 4.16 6.19 -3.68
CA PHE A 220 5.48 6.19 -4.29
C PHE A 220 6.43 5.26 -3.54
N GLN A 221 7.11 4.42 -4.30
CA GLN A 221 8.14 3.50 -3.80
C GLN A 221 9.53 4.12 -3.92
N PHE A 222 10.34 3.99 -2.85
CA PHE A 222 11.71 4.50 -2.79
C PHE A 222 12.77 3.41 -2.59
N SER A 223 12.39 2.20 -2.19
CA SER A 223 13.30 1.06 -1.99
C SER A 223 13.02 -0.05 -2.98
N ASP A 224 14.08 -0.67 -3.51
CA ASP A 224 13.94 -1.81 -4.41
C ASP A 224 13.61 -3.10 -3.62
N PHE A 225 12.35 -3.51 -3.66
CA PHE A 225 11.90 -4.72 -2.98
C PHE A 225 12.38 -6.01 -3.65
N THR A 226 12.83 -5.99 -4.89
CA THR A 226 13.36 -7.19 -5.56
C THR A 226 14.65 -7.69 -4.90
N SER A 227 15.36 -6.82 -4.20
CA SER A 227 16.58 -7.15 -3.47
C SER A 227 16.33 -7.86 -2.13
N VAL A 228 15.13 -7.73 -1.55
CA VAL A 228 14.78 -8.23 -0.22
C VAL A 228 13.61 -9.21 -0.20
N ILE A 229 12.82 -9.27 -1.27
CA ILE A 229 11.70 -10.22 -1.42
C ILE A 229 12.09 -11.25 -2.49
N PRO A 230 12.50 -12.46 -2.08
CA PRO A 230 12.95 -13.49 -3.05
C PRO A 230 11.78 -14.04 -3.86
N ALA A 231 11.96 -14.12 -5.18
CA ALA A 231 10.97 -14.70 -6.10
C ALA A 231 10.82 -16.22 -5.89
N ASN A 232 11.91 -16.88 -5.46
CA ASN A 232 11.95 -18.32 -5.24
C ASN A 232 12.40 -18.58 -3.80
N THR A 233 11.53 -19.18 -2.99
CA THR A 233 11.81 -19.37 -1.55
C THR A 233 10.89 -20.42 -0.93
N TRP A 234 11.26 -20.87 0.27
CA TRP A 234 10.39 -21.66 1.13
C TRP A 234 9.66 -20.76 2.11
N ARG A 235 8.39 -21.08 2.38
CA ARG A 235 7.57 -20.39 3.39
C ARG A 235 6.89 -21.38 4.30
N THR A 236 6.87 -21.10 5.61
CA THR A 236 6.19 -21.94 6.61
C THR A 236 4.97 -21.21 7.14
N ILE A 237 3.78 -21.75 6.84
CA ILE A 237 2.47 -21.17 7.18
C ILE A 237 1.63 -22.27 7.83
N GLY A 238 1.07 -22.00 9.02
CA GLY A 238 0.24 -22.96 9.74
C GLY A 238 0.94 -24.29 10.03
N GLY A 239 2.28 -24.28 10.24
CA GLY A 239 3.07 -25.47 10.49
C GLY A 239 3.43 -26.29 9.25
N ASN A 240 2.96 -25.91 8.07
CA ASN A 240 3.29 -26.53 6.80
C ASN A 240 4.31 -25.68 6.03
N THR A 241 5.24 -26.35 5.32
CA THR A 241 6.27 -25.68 4.51
C THR A 241 5.95 -25.86 3.04
N TYR A 242 5.95 -24.74 2.30
CA TYR A 242 5.63 -24.66 0.88
C TYR A 242 6.79 -24.04 0.11
N TYR A 243 7.03 -24.54 -1.10
CA TYR A 243 7.96 -23.89 -2.03
C TYR A 243 7.22 -22.92 -2.94
N TYR A 244 7.78 -21.72 -3.09
CA TYR A 244 7.28 -20.68 -3.99
C TYR A 244 8.27 -20.48 -5.13
N GLN A 245 7.77 -20.42 -6.35
CA GLN A 245 8.53 -20.08 -7.55
C GLN A 245 7.86 -18.90 -8.25
N ASN A 246 8.61 -17.88 -8.57
CA ASN A 246 8.07 -16.61 -9.09
C ASN A 246 6.90 -16.08 -8.22
N TYR A 247 7.10 -16.11 -6.91
CA TYR A 247 6.15 -15.72 -5.86
C TYR A 247 4.88 -16.59 -5.75
N ALA A 248 4.68 -17.58 -6.61
CA ALA A 248 3.52 -18.46 -6.60
C ALA A 248 3.84 -19.80 -5.92
N MET A 249 2.94 -20.23 -5.02
CA MET A 249 3.07 -21.53 -4.35
C MET A 249 3.02 -22.67 -5.36
N GLN A 250 3.98 -23.59 -5.31
CA GLN A 250 4.00 -24.78 -6.15
C GLN A 250 3.11 -25.86 -5.52
N LYS A 251 2.17 -26.39 -6.33
CA LYS A 251 1.29 -27.50 -5.96
C LYS A 251 1.65 -28.70 -6.84
N ASP A 252 1.67 -29.88 -6.24
CA ASP A 252 1.91 -31.17 -6.95
C ASP A 252 3.23 -31.22 -7.75
N ALA A 253 4.27 -30.57 -7.23
CA ALA A 253 5.56 -30.41 -7.92
C ALA A 253 6.61 -31.49 -7.58
N TRP A 254 6.20 -32.66 -7.05
CA TRP A 254 7.07 -33.77 -6.63
C TRP A 254 6.83 -35.04 -7.44
#